data_daad49979e5f28292bad835236e6764e
#
_entry.id   daad49979e5f28292bad835236e6764e
#
_cell.length_a   1.000
_cell.length_b   1.000
_cell.length_c   1.000
_cell.angle_alpha   90.00
_cell.angle_beta   90.00
_cell.angle_gamma   90.00
#
_symmetry.space_group_name_H-M   'P 1'
#
loop_
_entity.id
_entity.type
_entity.pdbx_description
1 polymer ?
#
loop_
_entity_poly.entity_id
_entity_poly.type
_entity_poly.pdbx_seq_one_letter_code
_entity_poly.pdbx_strand_id
1 'polypeptide(L)'
;MNGCPYSDGDGVSDNVDECPNQAGSKGLNGCPDADGDGIADKDDQCPDQPGSTGTDGCPDSDGDGVADKDDKCPNTAGSKENDGCPIVSDEVTSILSDESNMVKFMPSSSKLTESSNSVLEFFISIIDKYPNNQFLVEGHASSDGSSSFNQKLSEQRAESVKSALVEKGVDSSRLESLGFGEDKPIKSNDTSN
;
A
#
# COMPACT_ATOMS: atom_id res chain seq x y z
N MET A 1 62.60 -7.39 11.91
CA MET A 1 61.21 -7.84 12.11
C MET A 1 60.35 -6.89 11.31
N ASN A 2 59.90 -7.32 10.15
CA ASN A 2 58.95 -6.55 9.35
C ASN A 2 57.55 -6.81 9.94
N GLY A 3 57.18 -6.04 10.99
CA GLY A 3 55.80 -6.03 11.43
C GLY A 3 54.96 -5.42 10.34
N CYS A 4 53.79 -6.02 10.02
CA CYS A 4 52.83 -5.36 9.15
C CYS A 4 52.42 -4.05 9.82
N PRO A 5 52.32 -2.94 9.09
CA PRO A 5 51.81 -1.68 9.65
C PRO A 5 50.36 -1.82 10.09
N TYR A 6 49.96 -0.96 11.03
CA TYR A 6 48.60 -0.78 11.55
C TYR A 6 48.29 0.72 11.44
N SER A 7 47.90 1.15 10.26
CA SER A 7 47.96 2.58 9.90
C SER A 7 46.92 3.41 10.65
N ASP A 8 45.76 2.88 10.96
CA ASP A 8 44.67 3.56 11.69
C ASP A 8 44.55 3.16 13.16
N GLY A 9 45.27 2.09 13.58
CA GLY A 9 45.40 1.69 14.98
C GLY A 9 44.26 0.83 15.54
N ASP A 10 43.42 0.27 14.72
CA ASP A 10 42.29 -0.58 15.15
C ASP A 10 42.70 -2.02 15.55
N GLY A 11 43.95 -2.39 15.25
CA GLY A 11 44.50 -3.71 15.57
C GLY A 11 44.30 -4.77 14.50
N VAL A 12 43.87 -4.38 13.30
CA VAL A 12 43.89 -5.13 12.07
C VAL A 12 45.11 -4.68 11.27
N SER A 13 45.90 -5.60 10.75
CA SER A 13 47.11 -5.20 9.99
C SER A 13 46.77 -4.82 8.57
N ASP A 14 47.40 -3.80 8.01
CA ASP A 14 47.10 -3.22 6.69
C ASP A 14 47.03 -4.24 5.54
N ASN A 15 47.70 -5.39 5.68
CA ASN A 15 47.68 -6.44 4.65
C ASN A 15 46.42 -7.31 4.63
N VAL A 16 45.60 -7.24 5.67
CA VAL A 16 44.31 -7.94 5.80
C VAL A 16 43.16 -6.99 6.12
N ASP A 17 43.51 -5.71 6.31
CA ASP A 17 42.56 -4.64 6.55
C ASP A 17 42.03 -4.11 5.22
N GLU A 18 40.68 -4.16 5.10
CA GLU A 18 40.00 -3.64 3.93
C GLU A 18 39.81 -2.11 3.97
N CYS A 19 40.03 -1.50 5.16
CA CYS A 19 39.91 -0.06 5.38
C CYS A 19 41.13 0.52 6.12
N PRO A 20 42.40 0.35 5.64
CA PRO A 20 43.62 0.56 6.40
C PRO A 20 43.92 2.00 6.84
N ASN A 21 43.01 2.94 6.57
CA ASN A 21 43.09 4.34 6.98
C ASN A 21 41.87 4.80 7.79
N GLN A 22 40.96 3.88 8.12
CA GLN A 22 39.72 4.15 8.86
C GLN A 22 39.52 3.04 9.88
N ALA A 23 39.76 3.32 11.16
CA ALA A 23 39.65 2.35 12.21
C ALA A 23 38.26 1.74 12.29
N GLY A 24 38.18 0.40 12.29
CA GLY A 24 36.95 -0.34 12.35
C GLY A 24 37.03 -1.60 13.19
N SER A 25 36.13 -2.52 12.98
CA SER A 25 36.02 -3.75 13.74
C SER A 25 36.75 -4.91 13.05
N LYS A 26 37.35 -5.82 13.86
CA LYS A 26 37.94 -7.06 13.35
C LYS A 26 36.88 -7.97 12.66
N GLY A 27 35.63 -7.88 13.07
CA GLY A 27 34.52 -8.62 12.47
C GLY A 27 34.17 -8.19 11.05
N LEU A 28 34.54 -6.95 10.69
CA LEU A 28 34.33 -6.33 9.37
C LEU A 28 35.68 -6.05 8.67
N ASN A 29 36.69 -6.90 8.90
CA ASN A 29 38.00 -6.81 8.28
C ASN A 29 38.67 -5.42 8.43
N GLY A 30 38.51 -4.74 9.58
CA GLY A 30 39.05 -3.42 9.85
C GLY A 30 38.21 -2.25 9.34
N CYS A 31 37.02 -2.50 8.77
CA CYS A 31 36.18 -1.41 8.30
C CYS A 31 35.23 -0.89 9.39
N PRO A 32 34.94 0.44 9.40
CA PRO A 32 33.93 1.02 10.27
C PRO A 32 32.51 0.56 9.94
N ASP A 33 31.64 0.67 10.94
CA ASP A 33 30.23 0.38 10.93
C ASP A 33 29.56 1.40 11.86
N ALA A 34 29.03 2.46 11.28
CA ALA A 34 28.64 3.65 12.03
C ALA A 34 27.32 3.45 12.79
N ASP A 35 26.40 2.68 12.27
CA ASP A 35 25.09 2.42 12.88
C ASP A 35 25.02 1.08 13.64
N GLY A 36 25.99 0.19 13.41
CA GLY A 36 26.15 -1.04 14.20
C GLY A 36 25.28 -2.21 13.71
N ASP A 37 24.85 -2.23 12.46
CA ASP A 37 24.01 -3.29 11.92
C ASP A 37 24.79 -4.53 11.45
N GLY A 38 26.11 -4.42 11.41
CA GLY A 38 27.03 -5.50 11.01
C GLY A 38 27.43 -5.48 9.54
N ILE A 39 27.11 -4.41 8.84
CA ILE A 39 27.56 -4.12 7.46
C ILE A 39 28.55 -2.97 7.54
N ALA A 40 29.69 -3.09 6.84
CA ALA A 40 30.66 -2.01 6.84
C ALA A 40 30.14 -0.80 6.06
N ASP A 41 30.43 0.42 6.52
CA ASP A 41 29.98 1.68 5.87
C ASP A 41 30.23 1.73 4.36
N LYS A 42 31.32 1.10 3.90
CA LYS A 42 31.67 1.04 2.46
C LYS A 42 30.76 0.14 1.62
N ASP A 43 30.10 -0.81 2.26
CA ASP A 43 29.22 -1.82 1.66
C ASP A 43 27.75 -1.54 1.99
N ASP A 44 27.50 -0.51 2.84
CA ASP A 44 26.20 -0.10 3.31
C ASP A 44 25.64 1.08 2.51
N GLN A 45 24.41 0.95 2.01
CA GLN A 45 23.72 2.04 1.32
C GLN A 45 23.07 3.06 2.27
N CYS A 46 22.97 2.72 3.56
CA CYS A 46 22.37 3.56 4.60
C CYS A 46 23.26 3.59 5.88
N PRO A 47 24.55 3.98 5.81
CA PRO A 47 25.54 3.79 6.86
C PRO A 47 25.26 4.50 8.20
N ASP A 48 24.21 5.28 8.29
CA ASP A 48 23.76 5.99 9.49
C ASP A 48 22.43 5.45 10.03
N GLN A 49 21.84 4.39 9.41
CA GLN A 49 20.53 3.85 9.75
C GLN A 49 20.54 2.32 9.67
N PRO A 50 20.50 1.62 10.81
CA PRO A 50 20.61 0.17 10.86
C PRO A 50 19.57 -0.55 9.99
N GLY A 51 20.03 -1.48 9.18
CA GLY A 51 19.19 -2.27 8.30
C GLY A 51 19.57 -3.73 8.24
N SER A 52 19.41 -4.33 7.08
CA SER A 52 19.74 -5.74 6.87
C SER A 52 20.51 -5.97 5.58
N THR A 53 21.20 -7.11 5.49
CA THR A 53 21.86 -7.53 4.25
C THR A 53 20.89 -7.74 3.08
N GLY A 54 19.62 -7.97 3.36
CA GLY A 54 18.56 -8.15 2.35
C GLY A 54 18.20 -6.85 1.62
N THR A 55 18.47 -5.71 2.25
CA THR A 55 18.20 -4.35 1.77
C THR A 55 19.49 -3.50 1.70
N ASP A 56 20.66 -4.17 1.56
CA ASP A 56 21.97 -3.54 1.43
C ASP A 56 22.28 -2.54 2.57
N GLY A 57 21.93 -2.90 3.83
CA GLY A 57 22.13 -2.07 5.04
C GLY A 57 21.03 -1.04 5.30
N CYS A 58 20.02 -0.94 4.46
CA CYS A 58 18.94 0.01 4.69
C CYS A 58 17.78 -0.59 5.52
N PRO A 59 17.06 0.25 6.31
CA PRO A 59 15.86 -0.16 7.01
C PRO A 59 14.78 -0.70 6.07
N ASP A 60 14.01 -1.66 6.56
CA ASP A 60 12.84 -2.27 5.91
C ASP A 60 11.80 -2.49 7.00
N SER A 61 10.86 -1.54 7.11
CA SER A 61 9.95 -1.45 8.27
C SER A 61 8.87 -2.53 8.28
N ASP A 62 8.44 -3.04 7.12
CA ASP A 62 7.41 -4.07 7.02
C ASP A 62 7.95 -5.45 6.65
N GLY A 63 9.22 -5.54 6.27
CA GLY A 63 9.93 -6.80 6.05
C GLY A 63 9.66 -7.47 4.70
N ASP A 64 9.27 -6.71 3.67
CA ASP A 64 8.96 -7.26 2.35
C ASP A 64 10.19 -7.38 1.42
N GLY A 65 11.34 -6.86 1.86
CA GLY A 65 12.62 -6.90 1.15
C GLY A 65 12.82 -5.72 0.19
N VAL A 66 12.00 -4.67 0.30
CA VAL A 66 12.23 -3.36 -0.30
C VAL A 66 12.64 -2.40 0.82
N ALA A 67 13.73 -1.67 0.66
CA ALA A 67 14.15 -0.71 1.66
C ALA A 67 13.17 0.46 1.76
N ASP A 68 12.93 1.00 2.97
CA ASP A 68 11.98 2.11 3.21
C ASP A 68 12.17 3.30 2.26
N LYS A 69 13.43 3.58 1.88
CA LYS A 69 13.77 4.68 0.95
C LYS A 69 13.28 4.44 -0.49
N ASP A 70 13.12 3.18 -0.88
CA ASP A 70 12.74 2.75 -2.22
C ASP A 70 11.30 2.21 -2.25
N ASP A 71 10.69 2.07 -1.05
CA ASP A 71 9.35 1.53 -0.85
C ASP A 71 8.29 2.64 -0.87
N LYS A 72 7.30 2.50 -1.76
CA LYS A 72 6.12 3.38 -1.79
C LYS A 72 5.12 3.12 -0.67
N CYS A 73 5.21 1.95 -0.04
CA CYS A 73 4.32 1.50 1.03
C CYS A 73 5.09 1.02 2.28
N PRO A 74 6.03 1.77 2.88
CA PRO A 74 7.04 1.31 3.84
C PRO A 74 6.50 0.72 5.17
N ASN A 75 5.20 0.60 5.32
CA ASN A 75 4.53 0.01 6.48
C ASN A 75 3.50 -1.06 6.08
N THR A 76 3.48 -1.49 4.80
CA THR A 76 2.49 -2.44 4.30
C THR A 76 3.13 -3.33 3.24
N ALA A 77 3.61 -4.48 3.69
CA ALA A 77 4.37 -5.43 2.88
C ALA A 77 3.71 -5.75 1.51
N GLY A 78 4.48 -5.62 0.45
CA GLY A 78 4.04 -5.85 -0.92
C GLY A 78 5.03 -6.62 -1.76
N SER A 79 5.21 -6.25 -3.01
CA SER A 79 6.15 -6.92 -3.89
C SER A 79 7.14 -5.93 -4.51
N LYS A 80 8.35 -6.42 -4.80
CA LYS A 80 9.38 -5.62 -5.50
C LYS A 80 8.92 -5.12 -6.87
N GLU A 81 8.06 -5.90 -7.56
CA GLU A 81 7.51 -5.54 -8.86
C GLU A 81 6.52 -4.37 -8.78
N ASN A 82 5.99 -4.08 -7.59
CA ASN A 82 5.08 -2.97 -7.32
C ASN A 82 5.67 -1.97 -6.32
N ASP A 83 7.00 -1.81 -6.36
CA ASP A 83 7.75 -0.87 -5.52
C ASP A 83 7.38 -0.98 -4.02
N GLY A 84 7.32 -2.21 -3.48
CA GLY A 84 6.98 -2.49 -2.08
C GLY A 84 5.50 -2.41 -1.74
N CYS A 85 4.61 -2.09 -2.68
CA CYS A 85 3.19 -2.03 -2.41
C CYS A 85 2.47 -3.35 -2.70
N PRO A 86 1.42 -3.69 -1.93
CA PRO A 86 0.59 -4.84 -2.25
C PRO A 86 -0.16 -4.66 -3.57
N ILE A 87 -0.25 -5.76 -4.35
CA ILE A 87 -1.02 -5.81 -5.60
C ILE A 87 -2.45 -6.24 -5.26
N VAL A 88 -3.46 -5.51 -5.78
CA VAL A 88 -4.87 -5.90 -5.63
C VAL A 88 -5.10 -7.19 -6.41
N SER A 89 -5.35 -8.29 -5.70
CA SER A 89 -5.60 -9.60 -6.31
C SER A 89 -6.99 -9.67 -6.95
N ASP A 90 -7.18 -10.59 -7.89
CA ASP A 90 -8.49 -10.90 -8.47
C ASP A 90 -9.52 -11.32 -7.41
N GLU A 91 -9.05 -11.95 -6.32
CA GLU A 91 -9.91 -12.32 -5.18
C GLU A 91 -10.47 -11.07 -4.49
N VAL A 92 -9.63 -10.06 -4.21
CA VAL A 92 -10.08 -8.79 -3.60
C VAL A 92 -11.02 -8.05 -4.53
N THR A 93 -10.72 -8.02 -5.82
CA THR A 93 -11.61 -7.42 -6.84
C THR A 93 -12.96 -8.13 -6.87
N SER A 94 -12.98 -9.46 -6.78
CA SER A 94 -14.20 -10.26 -6.70
C SER A 94 -15.02 -9.95 -5.44
N ILE A 95 -14.35 -9.82 -4.28
CA ILE A 95 -15.00 -9.46 -3.01
C ILE A 95 -15.62 -8.06 -3.08
N LEU A 96 -14.92 -7.09 -3.67
CA LEU A 96 -15.42 -5.73 -3.84
C LEU A 96 -16.64 -5.65 -4.76
N SER A 97 -16.73 -6.56 -5.72
CA SER A 97 -17.82 -6.64 -6.70
C SER A 97 -18.98 -7.55 -6.26
N ASP A 98 -18.86 -8.23 -5.11
CA ASP A 98 -19.90 -9.15 -4.61
C ASP A 98 -21.13 -8.39 -4.14
N GLU A 99 -22.31 -8.84 -4.60
CA GLU A 99 -23.59 -8.24 -4.25
C GLU A 99 -23.90 -8.24 -2.75
N SER A 100 -23.39 -9.20 -1.99
CA SER A 100 -23.54 -9.26 -0.54
C SER A 100 -22.90 -8.10 0.18
N ASN A 101 -21.88 -7.49 -0.45
CA ASN A 101 -21.12 -6.36 0.04
C ASN A 101 -21.62 -5.02 -0.51
N MET A 102 -22.78 -5.00 -1.19
CA MET A 102 -23.28 -3.75 -1.75
C MET A 102 -23.88 -2.81 -0.71
N VAL A 103 -23.59 -1.55 -0.89
CA VAL A 103 -24.17 -0.46 -0.07
C VAL A 103 -25.67 -0.32 -0.38
N LYS A 104 -26.50 -0.27 0.68
CA LYS A 104 -27.94 -0.17 0.57
C LYS A 104 -28.43 1.26 0.80
N PHE A 105 -29.43 1.66 0.02
CA PHE A 105 -30.04 2.98 0.07
C PHE A 105 -31.51 2.91 0.48
N MET A 106 -32.01 4.04 0.97
CA MET A 106 -33.46 4.22 1.13
C MET A 106 -34.16 4.16 -0.25
N PRO A 107 -35.41 3.69 -0.33
CA PRO A 107 -36.14 3.59 -1.61
C PRO A 107 -36.12 4.91 -2.39
N SER A 108 -35.85 4.86 -3.70
CA SER A 108 -35.80 6.00 -4.62
C SER A 108 -34.96 7.19 -4.12
N SER A 109 -33.89 6.91 -3.36
CA SER A 109 -33.04 7.91 -2.70
C SER A 109 -31.56 7.54 -2.81
N SER A 110 -30.70 8.53 -2.68
CA SER A 110 -29.24 8.36 -2.46
C SER A 110 -28.87 8.32 -0.97
N LYS A 111 -29.84 8.41 -0.06
CA LYS A 111 -29.57 8.34 1.37
C LYS A 111 -29.22 6.92 1.78
N LEU A 112 -28.09 6.75 2.43
CA LEU A 112 -27.60 5.47 2.97
C LEU A 112 -28.51 4.96 4.10
N THR A 113 -28.66 3.63 4.18
CA THR A 113 -29.29 2.98 5.33
C THR A 113 -28.27 2.81 6.47
N GLU A 114 -28.76 2.61 7.70
CA GLU A 114 -27.86 2.33 8.85
C GLU A 114 -27.01 1.07 8.64
N SER A 115 -27.58 0.05 7.97
CA SER A 115 -26.87 -1.18 7.66
C SER A 115 -25.69 -1.00 6.69
N SER A 116 -25.63 0.13 5.99
CA SER A 116 -24.51 0.46 5.09
C SER A 116 -23.23 0.82 5.84
N ASN A 117 -23.31 1.19 7.14
CA ASN A 117 -22.12 1.56 7.90
C ASN A 117 -21.12 0.40 8.02
N SER A 118 -21.57 -0.82 8.28
CA SER A 118 -20.68 -1.99 8.36
C SER A 118 -20.02 -2.32 7.02
N VAL A 119 -20.76 -2.11 5.92
CA VAL A 119 -20.22 -2.31 4.56
C VAL A 119 -19.16 -1.24 4.24
N LEU A 120 -19.39 0.02 4.62
CA LEU A 120 -18.39 1.09 4.45
C LEU A 120 -17.13 0.81 5.27
N GLU A 121 -17.27 0.35 6.52
CA GLU A 121 -16.12 -0.02 7.37
C GLU A 121 -15.33 -1.20 6.79
N PHE A 122 -16.03 -2.16 6.22
CA PHE A 122 -15.40 -3.25 5.49
C PHE A 122 -14.60 -2.75 4.27
N PHE A 123 -15.16 -1.86 3.45
CA PHE A 123 -14.44 -1.26 2.32
C PHE A 123 -13.23 -0.44 2.78
N ILE A 124 -13.35 0.34 3.85
CA ILE A 124 -12.22 1.08 4.41
C ILE A 124 -11.09 0.12 4.80
N SER A 125 -11.41 -1.00 5.45
CA SER A 125 -10.41 -1.99 5.83
C SER A 125 -9.66 -2.61 4.63
N ILE A 126 -10.28 -2.64 3.45
CA ILE A 126 -9.64 -3.06 2.20
C ILE A 126 -8.82 -1.89 1.64
N ILE A 127 -9.41 -0.69 1.55
CA ILE A 127 -8.77 0.51 1.01
C ILE A 127 -7.45 0.81 1.74
N ASP A 128 -7.41 0.63 3.06
CA ASP A 128 -6.23 0.88 3.90
C ASP A 128 -5.08 -0.11 3.64
N LYS A 129 -5.40 -1.32 3.16
CA LYS A 129 -4.38 -2.31 2.76
C LYS A 129 -3.70 -1.97 1.43
N TYR A 130 -4.24 -1.05 0.66
CA TYR A 130 -3.75 -0.68 -0.67
C TYR A 130 -3.56 0.84 -0.78
N PRO A 131 -2.65 1.44 -0.01
CA PRO A 131 -2.57 2.89 0.19
C PRO A 131 -2.30 3.68 -1.10
N ASN A 132 -1.65 3.09 -2.10
CA ASN A 132 -1.33 3.74 -3.37
C ASN A 132 -2.33 3.46 -4.51
N ASN A 133 -3.37 2.65 -4.23
CA ASN A 133 -4.39 2.37 -5.23
C ASN A 133 -5.52 3.40 -5.23
N GLN A 134 -6.07 3.65 -6.41
CA GLN A 134 -7.32 4.39 -6.59
C GLN A 134 -8.49 3.42 -6.70
N PHE A 135 -9.66 3.85 -6.23
CA PHE A 135 -10.88 3.05 -6.22
C PHE A 135 -12.01 3.79 -6.91
N LEU A 136 -12.74 3.08 -7.76
CA LEU A 136 -13.93 3.59 -8.41
C LEU A 136 -15.17 3.11 -7.67
N VAL A 137 -16.02 4.04 -7.25
CA VAL A 137 -17.35 3.77 -6.69
C VAL A 137 -18.36 3.80 -7.84
N GLU A 138 -18.84 2.64 -8.24
CA GLU A 138 -19.85 2.52 -9.30
C GLU A 138 -21.27 2.56 -8.72
N GLY A 139 -22.13 3.41 -9.27
CA GLY A 139 -23.53 3.50 -8.95
C GLY A 139 -24.37 2.85 -10.06
N HIS A 140 -25.34 2.02 -9.68
CA HIS A 140 -26.26 1.35 -10.60
C HIS A 140 -27.71 1.59 -10.17
N ALA A 141 -28.63 1.49 -11.12
CA ALA A 141 -30.06 1.58 -10.88
C ALA A 141 -30.79 0.45 -11.63
N SER A 142 -31.98 0.07 -11.13
CA SER A 142 -32.88 -0.80 -11.86
C SER A 142 -33.48 -0.05 -13.05
N SER A 143 -34.09 -0.81 -13.99
CA SER A 143 -34.81 -0.23 -15.14
C SER A 143 -36.17 0.37 -14.77
N ASP A 144 -36.52 0.45 -13.47
CA ASP A 144 -37.76 1.09 -13.03
C ASP A 144 -37.67 2.61 -13.14
N GLY A 145 -38.48 3.22 -13.97
CA GLY A 145 -38.50 4.67 -14.18
C GLY A 145 -37.92 5.13 -15.52
N SER A 146 -37.56 6.41 -15.62
CA SER A 146 -36.94 6.91 -16.83
C SER A 146 -35.42 6.76 -16.76
N SER A 147 -34.78 6.51 -17.91
CA SER A 147 -33.33 6.37 -18.00
C SER A 147 -32.62 7.61 -17.43
N SER A 148 -33.13 8.82 -17.72
CA SER A 148 -32.56 10.06 -17.16
C SER A 148 -32.66 10.17 -15.64
N PHE A 149 -33.73 9.64 -15.05
CA PHE A 149 -33.88 9.56 -13.59
C PHE A 149 -32.90 8.53 -13.01
N ASN A 150 -32.80 7.36 -13.61
CA ASN A 150 -31.92 6.28 -13.18
C ASN A 150 -30.45 6.68 -13.28
N GLN A 151 -30.08 7.40 -14.35
CA GLN A 151 -28.72 7.95 -14.51
C GLN A 151 -28.39 8.89 -13.35
N LYS A 152 -29.25 9.89 -13.10
CA LYS A 152 -29.03 10.85 -12.02
C LYS A 152 -29.03 10.21 -10.63
N LEU A 153 -29.91 9.23 -10.39
CA LEU A 153 -29.98 8.54 -9.10
C LEU A 153 -28.71 7.70 -8.85
N SER A 154 -28.20 7.01 -9.86
CA SER A 154 -26.97 6.23 -9.76
C SER A 154 -25.74 7.10 -9.49
N GLU A 155 -25.63 8.25 -10.17
CA GLU A 155 -24.57 9.26 -9.89
C GLU A 155 -24.65 9.77 -8.44
N GLN A 156 -25.82 10.14 -7.99
CA GLN A 156 -26.03 10.61 -6.61
C GLN A 156 -25.72 9.54 -5.57
N ARG A 157 -26.00 8.27 -5.85
CA ARG A 157 -25.69 7.15 -4.97
C ARG A 157 -24.19 6.92 -4.88
N ALA A 158 -23.48 6.87 -6.01
CA ALA A 158 -22.04 6.75 -6.04
C ALA A 158 -21.35 7.89 -5.26
N GLU A 159 -21.80 9.13 -5.48
CA GLU A 159 -21.27 10.30 -4.77
C GLU A 159 -21.57 10.24 -3.26
N SER A 160 -22.74 9.73 -2.85
CA SER A 160 -23.06 9.57 -1.43
C SER A 160 -22.16 8.55 -0.74
N VAL A 161 -21.79 7.47 -1.41
CA VAL A 161 -20.85 6.47 -0.89
C VAL A 161 -19.45 7.08 -0.79
N LYS A 162 -18.96 7.74 -1.86
CA LYS A 162 -17.67 8.43 -1.85
C LYS A 162 -17.60 9.44 -0.70
N SER A 163 -18.61 10.29 -0.55
CA SER A 163 -18.66 11.26 0.54
C SER A 163 -18.61 10.61 1.92
N ALA A 164 -19.35 9.51 2.12
CA ALA A 164 -19.34 8.78 3.38
C ALA A 164 -17.99 8.12 3.70
N LEU A 165 -17.27 7.62 2.68
CA LEU A 165 -15.91 7.09 2.84
C LEU A 165 -14.92 8.21 3.22
N VAL A 166 -15.04 9.37 2.57
CA VAL A 166 -14.21 10.55 2.88
C VAL A 166 -14.49 11.06 4.30
N GLU A 167 -15.76 11.14 4.73
CA GLU A 167 -16.14 11.51 6.10
C GLU A 167 -15.56 10.55 7.15
N LYS A 168 -15.33 9.30 6.77
CA LYS A 168 -14.70 8.26 7.62
C LYS A 168 -13.17 8.24 7.52
N GLY A 169 -12.55 9.14 6.77
CA GLY A 169 -11.09 9.34 6.74
C GLY A 169 -10.37 8.88 5.49
N VAL A 170 -11.06 8.32 4.48
CA VAL A 170 -10.41 7.97 3.20
C VAL A 170 -10.06 9.24 2.43
N ASP A 171 -8.84 9.33 1.91
CA ASP A 171 -8.41 10.46 1.07
C ASP A 171 -9.26 10.53 -0.21
N SER A 172 -9.87 11.70 -0.44
CA SER A 172 -10.74 11.94 -1.59
C SER A 172 -10.05 11.79 -2.94
N SER A 173 -8.72 11.99 -3.01
CA SER A 173 -7.93 11.82 -4.23
C SER A 173 -7.81 10.37 -4.66
N ARG A 174 -8.07 9.44 -3.76
CA ARG A 174 -8.06 7.99 -4.00
C ARG A 174 -9.42 7.43 -4.45
N LEU A 175 -10.46 8.27 -4.45
CA LEU A 175 -11.81 7.84 -4.76
C LEU A 175 -12.37 8.59 -5.97
N GLU A 176 -12.86 7.84 -6.95
CA GLU A 176 -13.68 8.34 -8.03
C GLU A 176 -15.10 7.79 -7.91
N SER A 177 -16.11 8.53 -8.33
CA SER A 177 -17.51 8.10 -8.32
C SER A 177 -18.11 8.22 -9.72
N LEU A 178 -18.82 7.19 -10.18
CA LEU A 178 -19.45 7.17 -11.50
C LEU A 178 -20.81 6.45 -11.43
N GLY A 179 -21.84 7.07 -12.01
CA GLY A 179 -23.15 6.47 -12.17
C GLY A 179 -23.34 5.89 -13.57
N PHE A 180 -23.85 4.67 -13.65
CA PHE A 180 -24.13 3.96 -14.91
C PHE A 180 -25.65 3.83 -15.22
N GLY A 181 -26.51 4.40 -14.38
CA GLY A 181 -27.94 4.27 -14.56
C GLY A 181 -28.38 2.79 -14.66
N GLU A 182 -29.15 2.48 -15.68
CA GLU A 182 -29.61 1.14 -16.03
C GLU A 182 -28.75 0.45 -17.11
N ASP A 183 -27.73 1.14 -17.66
CA ASP A 183 -26.93 0.68 -18.79
C ASP A 183 -25.96 -0.46 -18.44
N LYS A 184 -25.57 -0.55 -17.17
CA LYS A 184 -24.75 -1.66 -16.65
C LYS A 184 -25.47 -2.31 -15.47
N PRO A 185 -26.47 -3.15 -15.70
CA PRO A 185 -27.16 -3.85 -14.61
C PRO A 185 -26.22 -4.87 -13.96
N ILE A 186 -26.17 -4.87 -12.63
CA ILE A 186 -25.42 -5.87 -11.86
C ILE A 186 -26.09 -7.25 -11.97
N LYS A 187 -27.44 -7.27 -12.07
CA LYS A 187 -28.26 -8.44 -12.41
C LYS A 187 -29.07 -8.17 -13.65
N SER A 188 -29.48 -9.26 -14.34
CA SER A 188 -30.49 -9.12 -15.39
C SER A 188 -31.73 -8.43 -14.85
N ASN A 189 -32.15 -7.38 -15.56
CA ASN A 189 -33.40 -6.68 -15.29
C ASN A 189 -34.60 -7.50 -15.82
N ASP A 190 -34.39 -8.70 -16.40
CA ASP A 190 -35.43 -9.61 -16.84
C ASP A 190 -36.15 -10.20 -15.64
N THR A 191 -37.25 -9.59 -15.29
CA THR A 191 -38.22 -10.22 -14.37
C THR A 191 -38.85 -11.39 -15.10
N SER A 192 -38.34 -12.61 -14.89
CA SER A 192 -39.06 -13.81 -15.28
C SER A 192 -40.37 -13.83 -14.54
N ASN A 193 -41.50 -13.70 -15.27
CA ASN A 193 -42.83 -14.01 -14.79
C ASN A 193 -42.97 -15.48 -14.42
#